data_0343196696b55e2c3262a3b88bf22cd8
#
_entry.id   0343196696b55e2c3262a3b88bf22cd8
#
_cell.length_a   1.000
_cell.length_b   1.000
_cell.length_c   1.000
_cell.angle_alpha   90.00
_cell.angle_beta   90.00
_cell.angle_gamma   90.00
#
_symmetry.space_group_name_H-M   'P 1'
#
loop_
_entity.id
_entity.type
_entity.pdbx_description
1 polymer ?
#
loop_
_entity_poly.entity_id
_entity_poly.type
_entity_poly.pdbx_seq_one_letter_code
_entity_poly.pdbx_strand_id
1 'polypeptide(L)'
;MKKNWKSHVCRIAMALSISLAAVGTAMAEEGGDTVFVPGTSVNGLGIADLTVDEAAERIGSFYTRDYTLTIKERGGKTETITGDQIGFSVKLPDGFLQEKLNQQNAAGRVFGPDVDNKYKTDMISSFQKEQLEQAIGALDCITGNGMTAAADARISDYAEGEAFTVIPEIRGNQTDPEKTAEVIRTAVQTGLMEVDLEASGCYIEPKIYSGDETLKALCDTMNQCRKMEIIYTIGEESQVLSAGEICSWITGASEGKIQVDREKAGAWIGNLAAQ
;
A
#
# COMPACT_ATOMS: atom_id res chain seq x y z
N MET A 1 17.68 12.69 8.28
CA MET A 1 16.68 13.77 8.47
C MET A 1 15.39 13.12 8.96
N LYS A 2 14.98 13.38 10.20
CA LYS A 2 13.75 12.78 10.80
C LYS A 2 12.54 13.50 10.21
N LYS A 3 11.77 12.82 9.35
CA LYS A 3 10.52 13.33 8.80
C LYS A 3 9.40 13.02 9.79
N ASN A 4 8.89 14.06 10.45
CA ASN A 4 7.76 13.95 11.36
C ASN A 4 6.53 13.44 10.60
N TRP A 5 6.14 12.21 10.88
CA TRP A 5 4.83 11.66 10.54
C TRP A 5 3.80 12.33 11.46
N LYS A 6 3.16 13.36 10.97
CA LYS A 6 1.96 13.89 11.63
C LYS A 6 0.80 12.95 11.28
N SER A 7 0.31 12.27 12.30
CA SER A 7 -0.92 11.49 12.26
C SER A 7 -2.07 12.35 11.71
N HIS A 8 -2.46 12.10 10.47
CA HIS A 8 -3.76 12.54 9.98
C HIS A 8 -4.81 11.57 10.53
N VAL A 9 -5.36 11.92 11.68
CA VAL A 9 -6.61 11.32 12.16
C VAL A 9 -7.67 11.69 11.11
N CYS A 10 -8.04 10.71 10.27
CA CYS A 10 -9.10 10.88 9.30
C CYS A 10 -10.42 11.01 10.06
N ARG A 11 -10.89 12.25 10.21
CA ARG A 11 -12.21 12.54 10.76
C ARG A 11 -13.22 12.07 9.71
N ILE A 12 -13.92 10.97 10.00
CA ILE A 12 -15.09 10.56 9.23
C ILE A 12 -16.17 11.61 9.47
N ALA A 13 -16.24 12.60 8.61
CA ALA A 13 -17.35 13.53 8.52
C ALA A 13 -18.23 13.12 7.33
N MET A 14 -19.11 12.14 7.54
CA MET A 14 -20.19 11.88 6.61
C MET A 14 -21.42 12.66 7.06
N ALA A 15 -21.64 13.80 6.42
CA ALA A 15 -22.90 14.53 6.54
C ALA A 15 -23.94 13.86 5.62
N LEU A 16 -24.81 13.04 6.18
CA LEU A 16 -26.06 12.67 5.51
C LEU A 16 -27.21 13.30 6.31
N SER A 17 -27.70 14.44 5.80
CA SER A 17 -28.90 15.09 6.32
C SER A 17 -30.13 14.33 5.82
N ILE A 18 -30.76 13.55 6.69
CA ILE A 18 -32.14 13.08 6.49
C ILE A 18 -32.99 13.82 7.52
N SER A 19 -33.63 14.89 7.08
CA SER A 19 -34.70 15.57 7.80
C SER A 19 -36.00 14.77 7.61
N LEU A 20 -36.42 14.06 8.64
CA LEU A 20 -37.79 13.58 8.75
C LEU A 20 -38.48 14.28 9.93
N ALA A 21 -39.26 15.30 9.62
CA ALA A 21 -40.12 15.93 10.58
C ALA A 21 -41.34 15.03 10.82
N ALA A 22 -41.39 14.42 11.99
CA ALA A 22 -42.61 13.82 12.52
C ALA A 22 -42.99 14.60 13.80
N VAL A 23 -43.99 15.46 13.68
CA VAL A 23 -44.67 16.05 14.84
C VAL A 23 -45.58 14.97 15.40
N GLY A 24 -45.15 14.33 16.46
CA GLY A 24 -45.96 13.43 17.26
C GLY A 24 -46.12 13.98 18.65
N THR A 25 -47.36 14.34 19.03
CA THR A 25 -47.74 14.64 20.41
C THR A 25 -47.58 13.39 21.26
N ALA A 26 -46.51 13.37 22.08
CA ALA A 26 -46.28 12.25 23.01
C ALA A 26 -47.06 12.49 24.30
N MET A 27 -47.90 11.52 24.62
CA MET A 27 -48.44 11.34 25.98
C MET A 27 -47.30 10.81 26.86
N ALA A 28 -47.08 11.45 27.99
CA ALA A 28 -46.04 11.07 28.95
C ALA A 28 -46.46 9.76 29.64
N GLU A 29 -45.72 8.65 29.36
CA GLU A 29 -45.66 7.47 30.18
C GLU A 29 -44.48 7.56 31.15
N GLU A 30 -44.67 7.08 32.39
CA GLU A 30 -43.67 7.05 33.46
C GLU A 30 -42.48 6.13 33.16
N GLY A 31 -41.62 6.56 32.28
CA GLY A 31 -40.38 5.93 31.93
C GLY A 31 -39.28 6.94 31.53
N GLY A 32 -39.57 8.22 31.75
CA GLY A 32 -38.86 9.34 31.18
C GLY A 32 -37.37 9.49 31.48
N ASP A 33 -36.83 8.78 32.49
CA ASP A 33 -35.46 8.96 32.95
C ASP A 33 -34.46 7.92 32.36
N THR A 34 -34.93 7.03 31.51
CA THR A 34 -34.15 5.91 30.97
C THR A 34 -33.81 6.03 29.49
N VAL A 35 -34.41 6.99 28.76
CA VAL A 35 -34.19 7.22 27.34
C VAL A 35 -33.64 8.62 27.04
N PHE A 36 -32.92 8.77 25.93
CA PHE A 36 -32.38 10.03 25.48
C PHE A 36 -33.48 11.00 25.01
N VAL A 37 -33.32 12.29 25.26
CA VAL A 37 -34.30 13.32 24.84
C VAL A 37 -34.30 13.50 23.32
N PRO A 38 -35.41 14.04 22.73
CA PRO A 38 -35.47 14.36 21.30
C PRO A 38 -34.33 15.23 20.82
N GLY A 39 -33.81 14.95 19.61
CA GLY A 39 -32.69 15.63 19.00
C GLY A 39 -31.32 15.16 19.44
N THR A 40 -31.22 14.17 20.33
CA THR A 40 -29.95 13.60 20.76
C THR A 40 -29.29 12.80 19.65
N SER A 41 -27.99 13.04 19.46
CA SER A 41 -27.18 12.26 18.50
C SER A 41 -25.74 12.09 19.00
N VAL A 42 -25.11 11.02 18.55
CA VAL A 42 -23.68 10.74 18.77
C VAL A 42 -22.99 10.58 17.41
N ASN A 43 -21.93 11.37 17.18
CA ASN A 43 -21.21 11.41 15.90
C ASN A 43 -22.13 11.58 14.67
N GLY A 44 -23.27 12.27 14.85
CA GLY A 44 -24.25 12.51 13.80
C GLY A 44 -25.34 11.44 13.68
N LEU A 45 -25.23 10.31 14.38
CA LEU A 45 -26.27 9.28 14.42
C LEU A 45 -27.28 9.61 15.53
N GLY A 46 -28.58 9.73 15.16
CA GLY A 46 -29.65 10.00 16.10
C GLY A 46 -29.93 8.81 17.03
N ILE A 47 -30.04 9.12 18.33
CA ILE A 47 -30.32 8.16 19.41
C ILE A 47 -31.46 8.62 20.31
N ALA A 48 -32.29 9.56 19.85
CA ALA A 48 -33.46 10.02 20.58
C ALA A 48 -34.40 8.85 20.88
N ASP A 49 -35.05 8.91 22.04
CA ASP A 49 -36.04 7.93 22.51
C ASP A 49 -35.51 6.51 22.72
N LEU A 50 -34.17 6.31 22.64
CA LEU A 50 -33.51 5.04 22.92
C LEU A 50 -32.98 5.01 24.36
N THR A 51 -32.97 3.84 24.96
CA THR A 51 -32.21 3.54 26.17
C THR A 51 -30.72 3.52 25.90
N VAL A 52 -29.89 3.47 26.95
CA VAL A 52 -28.41 3.36 26.79
C VAL A 52 -28.03 2.11 25.99
N ASP A 53 -28.64 0.96 26.26
CA ASP A 53 -28.34 -0.29 25.60
C ASP A 53 -28.75 -0.28 24.12
N GLU A 54 -29.97 0.20 23.83
CA GLU A 54 -30.46 0.36 22.45
C GLU A 54 -29.62 1.35 21.65
N ALA A 55 -29.21 2.44 22.27
CA ALA A 55 -28.32 3.42 21.64
C ALA A 55 -26.93 2.83 21.35
N ALA A 56 -26.38 2.04 22.29
CA ALA A 56 -25.10 1.36 22.11
C ALA A 56 -25.18 0.35 20.96
N GLU A 57 -26.24 -0.47 20.91
CA GLU A 57 -26.47 -1.45 19.84
C GLU A 57 -26.66 -0.74 18.49
N ARG A 58 -27.47 0.31 18.43
CA ARG A 58 -27.68 1.08 17.21
C ARG A 58 -26.39 1.69 16.67
N ILE A 59 -25.57 2.28 17.53
CA ILE A 59 -24.30 2.87 17.14
C ILE A 59 -23.32 1.79 16.71
N GLY A 60 -23.17 0.74 17.51
CA GLY A 60 -22.31 -0.39 17.18
C GLY A 60 -22.67 -1.00 15.83
N SER A 61 -23.93 -1.32 15.61
CA SER A 61 -24.43 -1.91 14.36
C SER A 61 -24.24 -0.98 13.16
N PHE A 62 -24.48 0.32 13.32
CA PHE A 62 -24.34 1.28 12.24
C PHE A 62 -22.93 1.39 11.72
N TYR A 63 -21.92 1.47 12.61
CA TYR A 63 -20.53 1.62 12.23
C TYR A 63 -19.82 0.30 11.93
N THR A 64 -20.36 -0.84 12.40
CA THR A 64 -19.80 -2.17 12.13
C THR A 64 -20.28 -2.71 10.78
N ARG A 65 -21.54 -2.52 10.44
CA ARG A 65 -22.21 -3.17 9.30
C ARG A 65 -21.60 -2.87 7.95
N ASP A 66 -21.07 -1.68 7.77
CA ASP A 66 -20.56 -1.21 6.48
C ASP A 66 -19.03 -1.08 6.46
N TYR A 67 -18.33 -1.60 7.50
CA TYR A 67 -16.86 -1.53 7.49
C TYR A 67 -16.30 -2.39 6.38
N THR A 68 -15.57 -1.75 5.49
CA THR A 68 -14.81 -2.41 4.43
C THR A 68 -13.50 -1.65 4.26
N LEU A 69 -12.38 -2.34 4.44
CA LEU A 69 -11.08 -1.81 4.10
C LEU A 69 -10.82 -2.07 2.61
N THR A 70 -10.69 -1.02 1.82
CA THR A 70 -10.28 -1.08 0.42
C THR A 70 -8.76 -0.93 0.33
N ILE A 71 -8.11 -1.91 -0.24
CA ILE A 71 -6.66 -1.96 -0.44
C ILE A 71 -6.40 -1.61 -1.90
N LYS A 72 -5.77 -0.46 -2.14
CA LYS A 72 -5.41 0.01 -3.49
C LYS A 72 -4.03 -0.48 -3.88
N GLU A 73 -3.95 -1.13 -5.02
CA GLU A 73 -2.74 -1.68 -5.58
C GLU A 73 -2.23 -0.89 -6.79
N ARG A 74 -0.95 -1.05 -7.09
CA ARG A 74 -0.31 -0.55 -8.32
C ARG A 74 -1.04 -1.07 -9.55
N GLY A 75 -1.29 -0.18 -10.51
CA GLY A 75 -2.03 -0.53 -11.72
C GLY A 75 -3.56 -0.42 -11.58
N GLY A 76 -4.06 0.04 -10.41
CA GLY A 76 -5.48 0.32 -10.21
C GLY A 76 -6.31 -0.90 -9.77
N LYS A 77 -5.68 -2.07 -9.52
CA LYS A 77 -6.35 -3.20 -8.86
C LYS A 77 -6.71 -2.83 -7.43
N THR A 78 -7.78 -3.39 -6.94
CA THR A 78 -8.19 -3.24 -5.53
C THR A 78 -8.59 -4.59 -4.96
N GLU A 79 -8.26 -4.80 -3.69
CA GLU A 79 -8.75 -5.90 -2.88
C GLU A 79 -9.49 -5.33 -1.67
N THR A 80 -10.28 -6.14 -0.99
CA THR A 80 -11.08 -5.69 0.15
C THR A 80 -11.07 -6.70 1.28
N ILE A 81 -11.10 -6.17 2.51
CA ILE A 81 -11.38 -6.92 3.73
C ILE A 81 -12.65 -6.33 4.34
N THR A 82 -13.69 -7.14 4.48
CA THR A 82 -14.95 -6.70 5.08
C THR A 82 -14.96 -6.91 6.60
N GLY A 83 -15.75 -6.10 7.30
CA GLY A 83 -15.92 -6.24 8.74
C GLY A 83 -16.37 -7.64 9.18
N ASP A 84 -17.27 -8.24 8.41
CA ASP A 84 -17.78 -9.59 8.69
C ASP A 84 -16.68 -10.66 8.63
N GLN A 85 -15.72 -10.52 7.70
CA GLN A 85 -14.60 -11.45 7.57
C GLN A 85 -13.68 -11.48 8.79
N ILE A 86 -13.58 -10.36 9.50
CA ILE A 86 -12.63 -10.19 10.60
C ILE A 86 -13.30 -10.00 11.97
N GLY A 87 -14.63 -10.17 12.04
CA GLY A 87 -15.39 -9.91 13.26
C GLY A 87 -15.20 -8.48 13.77
N PHE A 88 -15.12 -7.51 12.85
CA PHE A 88 -14.93 -6.11 13.18
C PHE A 88 -16.12 -5.58 13.93
N SER A 89 -15.89 -4.85 15.00
CA SER A 89 -16.93 -4.18 15.77
C SER A 89 -16.45 -2.84 16.29
N VAL A 90 -17.38 -1.94 16.46
CA VAL A 90 -17.10 -0.59 16.98
C VAL A 90 -17.97 -0.36 18.20
N LYS A 91 -17.38 0.15 19.27
CA LYS A 91 -18.11 0.56 20.47
C LYS A 91 -17.69 1.95 20.92
N LEU A 92 -18.55 2.59 21.67
CA LEU A 92 -18.23 3.82 22.39
C LEU A 92 -17.35 3.51 23.62
N PRO A 93 -16.63 4.53 24.14
CA PRO A 93 -15.97 4.39 25.44
C PRO A 93 -16.96 3.95 26.52
N ASP A 94 -16.50 3.09 27.41
CA ASP A 94 -17.35 2.55 28.48
C ASP A 94 -17.92 3.70 29.36
N GLY A 95 -19.21 3.64 29.64
CA GLY A 95 -19.92 4.64 30.43
C GLY A 95 -20.29 5.94 29.71
N PHE A 96 -19.83 6.16 28.48
CA PHE A 96 -20.07 7.42 27.76
C PHE A 96 -21.58 7.72 27.63
N LEU A 97 -22.38 6.78 27.14
CA LEU A 97 -23.82 6.98 26.96
C LEU A 97 -24.54 7.22 28.31
N GLN A 98 -24.18 6.46 29.34
CA GLN A 98 -24.76 6.62 30.66
C GLN A 98 -24.44 8.00 31.26
N GLU A 99 -23.21 8.48 31.06
CA GLU A 99 -22.82 9.82 31.49
C GLU A 99 -23.68 10.90 30.79
N LYS A 100 -23.88 10.77 29.47
CA LYS A 100 -24.68 11.75 28.70
C LYS A 100 -26.16 11.71 29.09
N LEU A 101 -26.73 10.54 29.32
CA LEU A 101 -28.09 10.42 29.84
C LEU A 101 -28.23 11.04 31.21
N ASN A 102 -27.28 10.82 32.13
CA ASN A 102 -27.27 11.44 33.45
C ASN A 102 -27.15 12.95 33.36
N GLN A 103 -26.38 13.49 32.44
CA GLN A 103 -26.29 14.93 32.18
C GLN A 103 -27.62 15.52 31.73
N GLN A 104 -28.33 14.84 30.80
CA GLN A 104 -29.67 15.27 30.36
C GLN A 104 -30.70 15.24 31.51
N ASN A 105 -30.69 14.20 32.32
CA ASN A 105 -31.57 14.08 33.47
C ASN A 105 -31.29 15.17 34.51
N ALA A 106 -30.03 15.46 34.83
CA ALA A 106 -29.63 16.52 35.76
C ALA A 106 -29.98 17.90 35.24
N ALA A 107 -29.97 18.12 33.92
CA ALA A 107 -30.39 19.38 33.30
C ALA A 107 -31.92 19.55 33.19
N GLY A 108 -32.72 18.60 33.71
CA GLY A 108 -34.20 18.63 33.62
C GLY A 108 -34.74 18.28 32.25
N ARG A 109 -34.00 17.45 31.48
CA ARG A 109 -34.43 16.92 30.17
C ARG A 109 -34.83 18.00 29.15
N VAL A 110 -34.01 19.05 29.10
CA VAL A 110 -34.23 20.14 28.15
C VAL A 110 -33.89 19.74 26.73
N PHE A 111 -34.79 20.02 25.79
CA PHE A 111 -34.60 19.80 24.37
C PHE A 111 -35.28 20.93 23.57
N GLY A 112 -34.80 21.10 22.32
CA GLY A 112 -35.31 22.17 21.45
C GLY A 112 -34.25 22.62 20.44
N PRO A 113 -34.59 23.57 19.56
CA PRO A 113 -33.65 24.02 18.52
C PRO A 113 -32.39 24.69 19.06
N ASP A 114 -32.46 25.27 20.26
CA ASP A 114 -31.36 25.99 20.91
C ASP A 114 -30.56 25.13 21.91
N VAL A 115 -30.91 23.83 22.06
CA VAL A 115 -30.23 22.93 22.97
C VAL A 115 -29.35 21.96 22.18
N ASP A 116 -28.03 21.99 22.46
CA ASP A 116 -27.06 21.12 21.78
C ASP A 116 -26.95 19.78 22.50
N ASN A 117 -27.77 18.81 22.05
CA ASN A 117 -27.69 17.41 22.46
C ASN A 117 -26.90 16.55 21.45
N LYS A 118 -25.95 17.18 20.68
CA LYS A 118 -25.13 16.54 19.67
C LYS A 118 -23.75 16.24 20.26
N TYR A 119 -23.54 15.00 20.59
CA TYR A 119 -22.30 14.55 21.20
C TYR A 119 -21.31 14.05 20.15
N LYS A 120 -20.01 14.22 20.42
CA LYS A 120 -18.91 13.67 19.63
C LYS A 120 -17.95 12.94 20.56
N THR A 121 -17.48 11.77 20.11
CA THR A 121 -16.47 10.98 20.83
C THR A 121 -15.71 10.11 19.86
N ASP A 122 -14.51 9.71 20.23
CA ASP A 122 -13.78 8.68 19.52
C ASP A 122 -14.42 7.31 19.77
N MET A 123 -14.35 6.44 18.77
CA MET A 123 -14.87 5.08 18.88
C MET A 123 -13.70 4.10 19.06
N ILE A 124 -13.99 3.00 19.75
CA ILE A 124 -13.04 1.93 19.96
C ILE A 124 -13.39 0.81 18.99
N SER A 125 -12.49 0.53 18.05
CA SER A 125 -12.60 -0.63 17.16
C SER A 125 -12.03 -1.89 17.83
N SER A 126 -12.64 -3.03 17.54
CA SER A 126 -12.15 -4.35 17.90
C SER A 126 -12.37 -5.31 16.75
N PHE A 127 -11.56 -6.36 16.66
CA PHE A 127 -11.64 -7.39 15.62
C PHE A 127 -11.01 -8.68 16.14
N GLN A 128 -11.29 -9.79 15.46
CA GLN A 128 -10.69 -11.08 15.78
C GLN A 128 -9.36 -11.23 15.05
N LYS A 129 -8.28 -11.29 15.82
CA LYS A 129 -6.90 -11.29 15.28
C LYS A 129 -6.66 -12.44 14.31
N GLU A 130 -7.11 -13.64 14.66
CA GLU A 130 -6.94 -14.85 13.86
C GLU A 130 -7.67 -14.74 12.51
N GLN A 131 -8.87 -14.16 12.50
CA GLN A 131 -9.63 -13.93 11.28
C GLN A 131 -9.00 -12.85 10.40
N LEU A 132 -8.46 -11.78 11.02
CA LEU A 132 -7.71 -10.75 10.29
C LEU A 132 -6.47 -11.36 9.61
N GLU A 133 -5.68 -12.17 10.31
CA GLU A 133 -4.51 -12.82 9.71
C GLU A 133 -4.88 -13.76 8.57
N GLN A 134 -6.00 -14.50 8.69
CA GLN A 134 -6.51 -15.33 7.61
C GLN A 134 -6.96 -14.50 6.41
N ALA A 135 -7.68 -13.40 6.64
CA ALA A 135 -8.11 -12.50 5.58
C ALA A 135 -6.91 -11.87 4.85
N ILE A 136 -5.91 -11.40 5.59
CA ILE A 136 -4.66 -10.87 5.02
C ILE A 136 -3.95 -11.94 4.20
N GLY A 137 -3.78 -13.14 4.74
CA GLY A 137 -3.08 -14.23 4.07
C GLY A 137 -3.76 -14.75 2.79
N ALA A 138 -5.04 -14.40 2.58
CA ALA A 138 -5.79 -14.77 1.37
C ALA A 138 -5.70 -13.72 0.25
N LEU A 139 -5.16 -12.53 0.52
CA LEU A 139 -5.04 -11.47 -0.47
C LEU A 139 -4.02 -11.84 -1.56
N ASP A 140 -4.32 -11.49 -2.80
CA ASP A 140 -3.39 -11.68 -3.92
C ASP A 140 -2.11 -10.85 -3.72
N CYS A 141 -2.25 -9.63 -3.15
CA CYS A 141 -1.11 -8.78 -2.82
C CYS A 141 -0.16 -9.36 -1.74
N ILE A 142 -0.59 -10.39 -1.03
CA ILE A 142 0.24 -11.13 -0.06
C ILE A 142 0.75 -12.44 -0.67
N THR A 143 -0.13 -13.19 -1.36
CA THR A 143 0.22 -14.50 -1.95
C THR A 143 1.10 -14.38 -3.19
N GLY A 144 1.17 -13.20 -3.81
CA GLY A 144 1.90 -12.97 -5.06
C GLY A 144 1.19 -13.50 -6.30
N ASN A 145 -0.08 -13.91 -6.16
CA ASN A 145 -0.85 -14.49 -7.26
C ASN A 145 -1.09 -13.44 -8.38
N GLY A 146 -0.68 -13.78 -9.60
CA GLY A 146 -0.79 -12.90 -10.77
C GLY A 146 0.13 -11.66 -10.75
N MET A 147 1.14 -11.64 -9.90
CA MET A 147 2.08 -10.53 -9.80
C MET A 147 3.29 -10.69 -10.72
N THR A 148 3.83 -9.54 -11.13
CA THR A 148 5.07 -9.43 -11.89
C THR A 148 6.17 -8.96 -10.96
N ALA A 149 7.27 -9.70 -10.89
CA ALA A 149 8.44 -9.31 -10.11
C ALA A 149 9.10 -8.05 -10.70
N ALA A 150 9.70 -7.25 -9.83
CA ALA A 150 10.59 -6.18 -10.25
C ALA A 150 11.86 -6.76 -10.88
N ALA A 151 12.38 -6.10 -11.91
CA ALA A 151 13.65 -6.43 -12.52
C ALA A 151 14.46 -5.16 -12.77
N ASP A 152 15.75 -5.22 -12.53
CA ASP A 152 16.67 -4.13 -12.75
C ASP A 152 16.84 -3.82 -14.24
N ALA A 153 17.08 -2.55 -14.56
CA ALA A 153 17.56 -2.17 -15.87
C ALA A 153 18.91 -2.83 -16.13
N ARG A 154 19.13 -3.27 -17.36
CA ARG A 154 20.35 -3.96 -17.78
C ARG A 154 20.78 -3.57 -19.18
N ILE A 155 22.00 -3.88 -19.54
CA ILE A 155 22.44 -3.74 -20.92
C ILE A 155 22.05 -5.01 -21.71
N SER A 156 21.67 -4.83 -22.98
CA SER A 156 21.34 -5.95 -23.87
C SER A 156 22.52 -6.92 -24.02
N ASP A 157 22.21 -8.16 -24.34
CA ASP A 157 23.23 -9.13 -24.77
C ASP A 157 23.83 -8.70 -26.11
N TYR A 158 25.01 -9.25 -26.44
CA TYR A 158 25.64 -9.03 -27.74
C TYR A 158 24.81 -9.67 -28.85
N ALA A 159 24.52 -8.89 -29.89
CA ALA A 159 24.01 -9.39 -31.15
C ALA A 159 24.86 -8.82 -32.30
N GLU A 160 25.22 -9.70 -33.26
CA GLU A 160 26.10 -9.31 -34.37
C GLU A 160 25.47 -8.19 -35.20
N GLY A 161 26.24 -7.12 -35.42
CA GLY A 161 25.80 -5.94 -36.16
C GLY A 161 24.96 -4.95 -35.34
N GLU A 162 24.45 -5.32 -34.18
CA GLU A 162 23.60 -4.47 -33.35
C GLU A 162 24.39 -3.74 -32.26
N ALA A 163 23.90 -2.55 -31.88
CA ALA A 163 24.45 -1.80 -30.77
C ALA A 163 23.95 -2.37 -29.45
N PHE A 164 24.79 -2.31 -28.39
CA PHE A 164 24.32 -2.49 -27.03
C PHE A 164 23.35 -1.37 -26.66
N THR A 165 22.24 -1.74 -26.02
CA THR A 165 21.21 -0.81 -25.57
C THR A 165 20.88 -1.04 -24.12
N VAL A 166 20.42 0.00 -23.42
CA VAL A 166 19.86 -0.16 -22.08
C VAL A 166 18.45 -0.72 -22.20
N ILE A 167 18.24 -1.89 -21.64
CA ILE A 167 16.90 -2.49 -21.46
C ILE A 167 16.34 -1.90 -20.17
N PRO A 168 15.17 -1.21 -20.24
CA PRO A 168 14.58 -0.59 -19.05
C PRO A 168 14.23 -1.60 -17.95
N GLU A 169 14.18 -1.09 -16.75
CA GLU A 169 13.69 -1.81 -15.59
C GLU A 169 12.21 -2.19 -15.73
N ILE A 170 11.83 -3.25 -15.04
CA ILE A 170 10.43 -3.62 -14.81
C ILE A 170 10.12 -3.31 -13.35
N ARG A 171 9.28 -2.29 -13.11
CA ARG A 171 8.90 -1.95 -11.73
C ARG A 171 8.10 -3.08 -11.08
N GLY A 172 7.35 -3.83 -11.89
CA GLY A 172 6.50 -4.91 -11.39
C GLY A 172 5.39 -4.41 -10.45
N ASN A 173 4.71 -5.37 -9.83
CA ASN A 173 3.68 -5.10 -8.82
C ASN A 173 3.76 -6.09 -7.64
N GLN A 174 4.89 -6.76 -7.49
CA GLN A 174 5.13 -7.64 -6.35
C GLN A 174 5.36 -6.82 -5.09
N THR A 175 4.63 -7.14 -4.03
CA THR A 175 4.75 -6.50 -2.71
C THR A 175 5.74 -7.23 -1.83
N ASP A 176 6.21 -6.56 -0.78
CA ASP A 176 6.79 -7.17 0.40
C ASP A 176 5.64 -7.66 1.30
N PRO A 177 5.44 -8.99 1.48
CA PRO A 177 4.29 -9.52 2.19
C PRO A 177 4.25 -9.10 3.67
N GLU A 178 5.41 -9.05 4.35
CA GLU A 178 5.47 -8.70 5.77
C GLU A 178 5.09 -7.24 5.98
N LYS A 179 5.67 -6.35 5.21
CA LYS A 179 5.37 -4.92 5.25
C LYS A 179 3.93 -4.62 4.87
N THR A 180 3.42 -5.29 3.84
CA THR A 180 2.04 -5.14 3.38
C THR A 180 1.06 -5.57 4.46
N ALA A 181 1.30 -6.73 5.09
CA ALA A 181 0.48 -7.22 6.19
C ALA A 181 0.48 -6.26 7.39
N GLU A 182 1.63 -5.67 7.74
CA GLU A 182 1.74 -4.69 8.83
C GLU A 182 0.93 -3.42 8.53
N VAL A 183 1.02 -2.92 7.30
CA VAL A 183 0.25 -1.76 6.84
C VAL A 183 -1.25 -2.02 6.92
N ILE A 184 -1.71 -3.19 6.47
CA ILE A 184 -3.13 -3.59 6.52
C ILE A 184 -3.60 -3.74 7.97
N ARG A 185 -2.83 -4.40 8.85
CA ARG A 185 -3.15 -4.50 10.29
C ARG A 185 -3.34 -3.13 10.91
N THR A 186 -2.41 -2.23 10.64
CA THR A 186 -2.46 -0.85 11.15
C THR A 186 -3.70 -0.12 10.64
N ALA A 187 -4.06 -0.28 9.37
CA ALA A 187 -5.26 0.32 8.80
C ALA A 187 -6.52 -0.18 9.50
N VAL A 188 -6.65 -1.49 9.74
CA VAL A 188 -7.79 -2.07 10.48
C VAL A 188 -7.82 -1.58 11.92
N GLN A 189 -6.67 -1.58 12.62
CA GLN A 189 -6.58 -1.12 14.02
C GLN A 189 -7.00 0.34 14.20
N THR A 190 -6.71 1.17 13.21
CA THR A 190 -7.05 2.59 13.22
C THR A 190 -8.41 2.90 12.57
N GLY A 191 -9.13 1.87 12.13
CA GLY A 191 -10.46 2.02 11.51
C GLY A 191 -10.43 2.75 10.17
N LEU A 192 -9.33 2.70 9.43
CA LEU A 192 -9.26 3.24 8.07
C LEU A 192 -10.14 2.39 7.15
N MET A 193 -10.78 3.05 6.20
CA MET A 193 -11.59 2.38 5.16
C MET A 193 -10.83 2.20 3.84
N GLU A 194 -9.63 2.76 3.75
CA GLU A 194 -8.80 2.73 2.55
C GLU A 194 -7.32 2.75 2.90
N VAL A 195 -6.53 1.98 2.17
CA VAL A 195 -5.07 2.00 2.23
C VAL A 195 -4.50 1.91 0.82
N ASP A 196 -3.47 2.70 0.54
CA ASP A 196 -2.76 2.70 -0.73
C ASP A 196 -1.37 2.07 -0.52
N LEU A 197 -1.14 0.91 -1.16
CA LEU A 197 0.10 0.15 -1.03
C LEU A 197 1.29 0.85 -1.71
N GLU A 198 1.05 1.63 -2.78
CA GLU A 198 2.10 2.43 -3.43
C GLU A 198 2.56 3.57 -2.49
N ALA A 199 1.62 4.33 -1.96
CA ALA A 199 1.91 5.41 -1.01
C ALA A 199 2.54 4.91 0.29
N SER A 200 2.23 3.67 0.69
CA SER A 200 2.79 3.00 1.87
C SER A 200 4.16 2.37 1.58
N GLY A 201 4.62 2.39 0.33
CA GLY A 201 5.90 1.82 -0.10
C GLY A 201 5.99 0.31 0.09
N CYS A 202 4.88 -0.41 -0.14
CA CYS A 202 4.80 -1.85 0.05
C CYS A 202 5.41 -2.66 -1.11
N TYR A 203 5.76 -2.02 -2.23
CA TYR A 203 6.27 -2.73 -3.40
C TYR A 203 7.78 -2.98 -3.34
N ILE A 204 8.18 -4.11 -3.91
CA ILE A 204 9.58 -4.40 -4.19
C ILE A 204 9.96 -3.61 -5.44
N GLU A 205 10.92 -2.71 -5.30
CA GLU A 205 11.35 -1.83 -6.40
C GLU A 205 12.66 -2.33 -7.02
N PRO A 206 12.90 -2.06 -8.32
CA PRO A 206 14.19 -2.27 -8.94
C PRO A 206 15.29 -1.49 -8.22
N LYS A 207 16.51 -2.03 -8.19
CA LYS A 207 17.69 -1.37 -7.62
C LYS A 207 18.39 -0.49 -8.63
N ILE A 208 18.32 -0.87 -9.92
CA ILE A 208 18.96 -0.15 -11.04
C ILE A 208 17.87 0.28 -12.00
N TYR A 209 17.86 1.56 -12.33
CA TYR A 209 16.93 2.17 -13.26
C TYR A 209 17.63 2.53 -14.57
N SER A 210 16.88 2.59 -15.67
CA SER A 210 17.40 2.98 -17.00
C SER A 210 18.00 4.39 -17.06
N GLY A 211 17.66 5.22 -16.06
CA GLY A 211 18.26 6.53 -15.83
C GLY A 211 19.65 6.51 -15.20
N ASP A 212 20.15 5.38 -14.71
CA ASP A 212 21.42 5.28 -14.00
C ASP A 212 22.60 5.65 -14.91
N GLU A 213 23.39 6.63 -14.47
CA GLU A 213 24.51 7.16 -15.25
C GLU A 213 25.64 6.13 -15.41
N THR A 214 25.85 5.28 -14.40
CA THR A 214 26.87 4.22 -14.47
C THR A 214 26.50 3.18 -15.51
N LEU A 215 25.22 2.77 -15.54
CA LEU A 215 24.73 1.82 -16.53
C LEU A 215 24.84 2.38 -17.96
N LYS A 216 24.51 3.66 -18.16
CA LYS A 216 24.67 4.35 -19.45
C LYS A 216 26.12 4.43 -19.89
N ALA A 217 27.02 4.84 -18.99
CA ALA A 217 28.45 4.94 -19.29
C ALA A 217 29.06 3.58 -19.65
N LEU A 218 28.60 2.50 -18.98
CA LEU A 218 29.00 1.13 -19.33
C LEU A 218 28.50 0.71 -20.72
N CYS A 219 27.23 1.02 -21.02
CA CYS A 219 26.65 0.77 -22.35
C CYS A 219 27.43 1.51 -23.46
N ASP A 220 27.76 2.77 -23.21
CA ASP A 220 28.58 3.56 -24.14
C ASP A 220 29.99 2.96 -24.32
N THR A 221 30.61 2.51 -23.23
CA THR A 221 31.93 1.85 -23.29
C THR A 221 31.84 0.54 -24.09
N MET A 222 30.81 -0.29 -23.87
CA MET A 222 30.59 -1.49 -24.66
C MET A 222 30.38 -1.18 -26.14
N ASN A 223 29.69 -0.09 -26.46
CA ASN A 223 29.53 0.38 -27.83
C ASN A 223 30.83 0.95 -28.44
N GLN A 224 31.74 1.45 -27.62
CA GLN A 224 33.08 1.84 -28.11
C GLN A 224 33.89 0.59 -28.53
N CYS A 225 33.75 -0.54 -27.83
CA CYS A 225 34.40 -1.79 -28.20
C CYS A 225 34.02 -2.26 -29.62
N ARG A 226 32.83 -1.90 -30.12
CA ARG A 226 32.37 -2.18 -31.48
C ARG A 226 33.17 -1.44 -32.57
N LYS A 227 33.99 -0.48 -32.20
CA LYS A 227 34.85 0.31 -33.13
C LYS A 227 36.30 -0.01 -32.92
N MET A 228 36.63 -0.94 -32.02
CA MET A 228 38.03 -1.29 -31.70
C MET A 228 38.48 -2.42 -32.62
N GLU A 229 39.71 -2.30 -33.02
CA GLU A 229 40.46 -3.33 -33.72
C GLU A 229 41.84 -3.42 -33.08
N ILE A 230 42.28 -4.63 -32.75
CA ILE A 230 43.62 -4.83 -32.18
C ILE A 230 44.42 -5.64 -33.17
N ILE A 231 45.56 -5.09 -33.62
CA ILE A 231 46.46 -5.75 -34.55
C ILE A 231 47.63 -6.26 -33.74
N TYR A 232 47.80 -7.56 -33.73
CA TYR A 232 48.97 -8.23 -33.14
C TYR A 232 49.98 -8.56 -34.23
N THR A 233 51.19 -8.03 -34.12
CA THR A 233 52.30 -8.28 -35.05
C THR A 233 53.30 -9.19 -34.39
N ILE A 234 53.55 -10.36 -34.99
CA ILE A 234 54.51 -11.38 -34.53
C ILE A 234 55.48 -11.63 -35.68
N GLY A 235 56.68 -11.07 -35.58
CA GLY A 235 57.62 -11.09 -36.68
C GLY A 235 57.15 -10.29 -37.89
N GLU A 236 56.98 -10.95 -39.04
CA GLU A 236 56.44 -10.31 -40.26
C GLU A 236 54.94 -10.52 -40.45
N GLU A 237 54.32 -11.35 -39.58
CA GLU A 237 52.89 -11.67 -39.66
C GLU A 237 52.08 -10.79 -38.73
N SER A 238 50.83 -10.50 -39.13
CA SER A 238 49.89 -9.72 -38.36
C SER A 238 48.55 -10.45 -38.26
N GLN A 239 48.01 -10.52 -37.07
CA GLN A 239 46.71 -11.05 -36.76
C GLN A 239 45.80 -9.91 -36.23
N VAL A 240 44.55 -9.96 -36.69
CA VAL A 240 43.56 -8.92 -36.34
C VAL A 240 42.56 -9.51 -35.38
N LEU A 241 42.42 -8.94 -34.19
CA LEU A 241 41.29 -9.17 -33.32
C LEU A 241 40.22 -8.13 -33.63
N SER A 242 39.20 -8.59 -34.30
CA SER A 242 38.10 -7.74 -34.77
C SER A 242 37.20 -7.23 -33.65
N ALA A 243 36.52 -6.12 -33.90
CA ALA A 243 35.47 -5.59 -33.00
C ALA A 243 34.37 -6.60 -32.70
N GLY A 244 33.98 -7.43 -33.69
CA GLY A 244 32.96 -8.46 -33.51
C GLY A 244 33.39 -9.52 -32.50
N GLU A 245 34.67 -9.99 -32.63
CA GLU A 245 35.23 -10.94 -31.66
C GLU A 245 35.31 -10.36 -30.26
N ILE A 246 35.84 -9.14 -30.11
CA ILE A 246 35.91 -8.43 -28.82
C ILE A 246 34.51 -8.33 -28.17
N CYS A 247 33.51 -7.89 -28.92
CA CYS A 247 32.15 -7.75 -28.42
C CYS A 247 31.50 -9.09 -28.11
N SER A 248 31.79 -10.14 -28.85
CA SER A 248 31.27 -11.50 -28.61
C SER A 248 31.75 -12.12 -27.28
N TRP A 249 32.82 -11.58 -26.70
CA TRP A 249 33.33 -11.97 -25.39
C TRP A 249 32.63 -11.23 -24.24
N ILE A 250 31.91 -10.13 -24.52
CA ILE A 250 31.20 -9.37 -23.49
C ILE A 250 29.98 -10.16 -23.07
N THR A 251 29.91 -10.54 -21.79
CA THR A 251 28.80 -11.31 -21.20
C THR A 251 27.83 -10.44 -20.42
N GLY A 252 28.10 -9.14 -20.32
CA GLY A 252 27.25 -8.18 -19.61
C GLY A 252 28.08 -7.13 -18.87
N ALA A 253 27.41 -6.46 -17.93
CA ALA A 253 28.02 -5.50 -17.02
C ALA A 253 27.45 -5.68 -15.61
N SER A 254 28.31 -5.64 -14.61
CA SER A 254 27.94 -5.80 -13.21
C SER A 254 28.91 -5.02 -12.33
N GLU A 255 28.42 -4.43 -11.24
CA GLU A 255 29.22 -3.65 -10.28
C GLU A 255 30.08 -2.54 -10.92
N GLY A 256 29.56 -1.87 -11.94
CA GLY A 256 30.29 -0.82 -12.65
C GLY A 256 31.41 -1.33 -13.57
N LYS A 257 31.45 -2.63 -13.91
CA LYS A 257 32.48 -3.25 -14.74
C LYS A 257 31.86 -4.10 -15.85
N ILE A 258 32.51 -4.06 -17.03
CA ILE A 258 32.18 -4.95 -18.12
C ILE A 258 32.69 -6.36 -17.76
N GLN A 259 31.83 -7.34 -17.91
CA GLN A 259 32.14 -8.76 -17.73
C GLN A 259 32.58 -9.36 -19.06
N VAL A 260 33.68 -10.09 -19.04
CA VAL A 260 34.26 -10.71 -20.24
C VAL A 260 34.40 -12.22 -20.06
N ASP A 261 34.01 -12.97 -21.08
CA ASP A 261 34.20 -14.41 -21.17
C ASP A 261 35.69 -14.72 -21.32
N ARG A 262 36.32 -15.11 -20.22
CA ARG A 262 37.76 -15.39 -20.15
C ARG A 262 38.12 -16.66 -20.90
N GLU A 263 37.20 -17.61 -21.07
CA GLU A 263 37.46 -18.85 -21.79
C GLU A 263 37.57 -18.57 -23.29
N LYS A 264 36.65 -17.81 -23.85
CA LYS A 264 36.71 -17.36 -25.27
C LYS A 264 37.94 -16.51 -25.53
N ALA A 265 38.26 -15.57 -24.67
CA ALA A 265 39.46 -14.76 -24.79
C ALA A 265 40.74 -15.60 -24.73
N GLY A 266 40.80 -16.56 -23.78
CA GLY A 266 41.92 -17.51 -23.63
C GLY A 266 42.08 -18.42 -24.82
N ALA A 267 40.97 -18.94 -25.38
CA ALA A 267 40.99 -19.78 -26.57
C ALA A 267 41.55 -19.02 -27.79
N TRP A 268 41.15 -17.76 -27.99
CA TRP A 268 41.69 -16.93 -29.06
C TRP A 268 43.21 -16.71 -28.93
N ILE A 269 43.65 -16.36 -27.71
CA ILE A 269 45.09 -16.19 -27.41
C ILE A 269 45.85 -17.48 -27.64
N GLY A 270 45.30 -18.63 -27.22
CA GLY A 270 45.90 -19.96 -27.44
C GLY A 270 46.06 -20.29 -28.90
N ASN A 271 45.07 -19.97 -29.74
CA ASN A 271 45.15 -20.13 -31.19
C ASN A 271 46.22 -19.23 -31.82
N LEU A 272 46.34 -17.99 -31.32
CA LEU A 272 47.37 -17.08 -31.77
C LEU A 272 48.79 -17.57 -31.41
N ALA A 273 48.95 -18.17 -30.23
CA ALA A 273 50.25 -18.69 -29.78
C ALA A 273 50.65 -19.99 -30.45
N ALA A 274 49.74 -20.69 -31.16
CA ALA A 274 49.97 -21.94 -31.87
C ALA A 274 50.36 -21.74 -33.34
N GLN A 275 50.31 -20.53 -33.84
CA GLN A 275 50.73 -20.12 -35.18
C GLN A 275 52.20 -19.70 -35.17
#